data_333dccddba513dfd3b9c6685602c295e
#
_entry.id   333dccddba513dfd3b9c6685602c295e
#
_cell.length_a   1.000
_cell.length_b   1.000
_cell.length_c   1.000
_cell.angle_alpha   90.00
_cell.angle_beta   90.00
_cell.angle_gamma   90.00
#
_symmetry.space_group_name_H-M   'P 1'
#
loop_
_entity.id
_entity.type
_entity.pdbx_description
1 polymer ?
#
loop_
_entity_poly.entity_id
_entity_poly.type
_entity_poly.pdbx_seq_one_letter_code
_entity_poly.pdbx_strand_id
1 'polypeptide(L)'
;MILSEATRSRFAIEVAKYPADQAQSAVMACLAIVQQEQGFVSGEAEKLVAEYLGMPPIAVHEVTTFYNMYNQRPLGRFKFNVCTNLPCQLRDGQTALEHLCHALAVEEGGTTADGLFTVQKSECLGACADAPVILVNDRQMCSFMDNERLDALVATLRAHASDNARANPEAKL
;
A
#
# COMPACT_ATOMS: atom_id res chain seq x y z
N MET A 1 -10.64 -1.67 19.44
CA MET A 1 -11.39 -1.31 18.19
C MET A 1 -12.59 -2.25 18.03
N ILE A 2 -13.69 -1.85 17.42
CA ILE A 2 -14.87 -2.71 17.14
C ILE A 2 -15.15 -2.57 15.65
N LEU A 3 -15.41 -3.70 14.97
CA LEU A 3 -15.86 -3.66 13.57
C LEU A 3 -17.24 -2.97 13.50
N SER A 4 -17.36 -1.95 12.66
CA SER A 4 -18.63 -1.29 12.40
C SER A 4 -19.65 -2.26 11.79
N GLU A 5 -20.92 -1.97 11.89
CA GLU A 5 -21.96 -2.78 11.25
C GLU A 5 -21.82 -2.78 9.72
N ALA A 6 -21.42 -1.67 9.15
CA ALA A 6 -21.11 -1.55 7.73
C ALA A 6 -19.95 -2.47 7.31
N THR A 7 -18.86 -2.49 8.09
CA THR A 7 -17.72 -3.39 7.87
C THR A 7 -18.13 -4.85 7.96
N ARG A 8 -18.92 -5.21 9.00
CA ARG A 8 -19.46 -6.58 9.17
C ARG A 8 -20.33 -7.01 7.98
N SER A 9 -21.17 -6.12 7.48
CA SER A 9 -22.01 -6.39 6.31
C SER A 9 -21.16 -6.64 5.06
N ARG A 10 -20.09 -5.87 4.86
CA ARG A 10 -19.15 -6.10 3.76
C ARG A 10 -18.41 -7.44 3.91
N PHE A 11 -17.99 -7.78 5.12
CA PHE A 11 -17.37 -9.09 5.42
C PHE A 11 -18.31 -10.25 5.10
N ALA A 12 -19.59 -10.13 5.50
CA ALA A 12 -20.59 -11.16 5.22
C ALA A 12 -20.77 -11.42 3.71
N ILE A 13 -20.72 -10.36 2.89
CA ILE A 13 -20.77 -10.48 1.42
C ILE A 13 -19.54 -11.27 0.90
N GLU A 14 -18.37 -11.00 1.43
CA GLU A 14 -17.15 -11.70 0.99
C GLU A 14 -17.15 -13.18 1.43
N VAL A 15 -17.54 -13.45 2.66
CA VAL A 15 -17.63 -14.81 3.20
C VAL A 15 -18.67 -15.65 2.42
N ALA A 16 -19.79 -15.04 2.03
CA ALA A 16 -20.84 -15.73 1.27
C ALA A 16 -20.41 -16.24 -0.13
N LYS A 17 -19.24 -15.82 -0.62
CA LYS A 17 -18.66 -16.32 -1.89
C LYS A 17 -18.03 -17.71 -1.75
N TYR A 18 -17.86 -18.21 -0.54
CA TYR A 18 -17.19 -19.46 -0.22
C TYR A 18 -18.15 -20.46 0.44
N PRO A 19 -17.88 -21.76 0.41
CA PRO A 19 -18.64 -22.75 1.18
C PRO A 19 -18.66 -22.40 2.67
N ALA A 20 -19.72 -22.80 3.38
CA ALA A 20 -19.95 -22.41 4.78
C ALA A 20 -18.83 -22.84 5.75
N ASP A 21 -18.13 -23.92 5.43
CA ASP A 21 -16.96 -24.43 6.17
C ASP A 21 -15.63 -23.81 5.74
N GLN A 22 -15.64 -22.88 4.78
CA GLN A 22 -14.46 -22.25 4.19
C GLN A 22 -14.42 -20.71 4.40
N ALA A 23 -15.03 -20.21 5.46
CA ALA A 23 -15.09 -18.76 5.76
C ALA A 23 -13.69 -18.10 5.81
N GLN A 24 -12.67 -18.84 6.24
CA GLN A 24 -11.28 -18.41 6.28
C GLN A 24 -10.72 -18.00 4.90
N SER A 25 -11.27 -18.52 3.80
CA SER A 25 -10.86 -18.14 2.44
C SER A 25 -11.14 -16.67 2.11
N ALA A 26 -12.03 -16.01 2.87
CA ALA A 26 -12.32 -14.59 2.73
C ALA A 26 -11.30 -13.66 3.44
N VAL A 27 -10.24 -14.20 4.07
CA VAL A 27 -9.31 -13.41 4.90
C VAL A 27 -8.70 -12.23 4.12
N MET A 28 -8.25 -12.45 2.90
CA MET A 28 -7.66 -11.39 2.08
C MET A 28 -8.67 -10.28 1.77
N ALA A 29 -9.90 -10.63 1.42
CA ALA A 29 -10.95 -9.66 1.14
C ALA A 29 -11.33 -8.85 2.41
N CYS A 30 -11.42 -9.50 3.57
CA CYS A 30 -11.69 -8.83 4.84
C CYS A 30 -10.56 -7.87 5.22
N LEU A 31 -9.30 -8.26 5.06
CA LEU A 31 -8.14 -7.39 5.29
C LEU A 31 -8.11 -6.20 4.33
N ALA A 32 -8.45 -6.40 3.06
CA ALA A 32 -8.55 -5.31 2.08
C ALA A 32 -9.65 -4.30 2.46
N ILE A 33 -10.79 -4.76 2.98
CA ILE A 33 -11.87 -3.90 3.47
C ILE A 33 -11.38 -3.05 4.66
N VAL A 34 -10.71 -3.67 5.63
CA VAL A 34 -10.12 -2.96 6.76
C VAL A 34 -9.12 -1.89 6.29
N GLN A 35 -8.22 -2.25 5.38
CA GLN A 35 -7.24 -1.30 4.85
C GLN A 35 -7.88 -0.14 4.09
N GLN A 36 -8.96 -0.38 3.34
CA GLN A 36 -9.71 0.68 2.67
C GLN A 36 -10.33 1.67 3.66
N GLU A 37 -10.79 1.20 4.82
CA GLU A 37 -11.45 2.03 5.83
C GLU A 37 -10.46 2.78 6.73
N GLN A 38 -9.32 2.16 7.04
CA GLN A 38 -8.35 2.67 8.03
C GLN A 38 -7.04 3.17 7.42
N GLY A 39 -6.81 2.91 6.12
CA GLY A 39 -5.56 3.22 5.44
C GLY A 39 -4.44 2.19 5.65
N PHE A 40 -4.56 1.34 6.68
CA PHE A 40 -3.61 0.28 7.02
C PHE A 40 -4.29 -0.81 7.86
N VAL A 41 -3.61 -1.94 8.05
CA VAL A 41 -4.07 -3.06 8.88
C VAL A 41 -3.25 -3.09 10.15
N SER A 42 -3.86 -2.71 11.28
CA SER A 42 -3.22 -2.80 12.59
C SER A 42 -3.30 -4.22 13.16
N GLY A 43 -2.43 -4.57 14.12
CA GLY A 43 -2.51 -5.85 14.83
C GLY A 43 -3.84 -6.05 15.59
N GLU A 44 -4.53 -4.98 15.99
CA GLU A 44 -5.89 -5.08 16.55
C GLU A 44 -6.90 -5.43 15.46
N ALA A 45 -6.76 -4.86 14.27
CA ALA A 45 -7.63 -5.18 13.14
C ALA A 45 -7.45 -6.64 12.69
N GLU A 46 -6.20 -7.14 12.66
CA GLU A 46 -5.93 -8.57 12.40
C GLU A 46 -6.67 -9.48 13.37
N LYS A 47 -6.67 -9.16 14.68
CA LYS A 47 -7.39 -9.93 15.70
C LYS A 47 -8.91 -9.93 15.45
N LEU A 48 -9.48 -8.78 15.06
CA LEU A 48 -10.91 -8.68 14.76
C LEU A 48 -11.29 -9.47 13.50
N VAL A 49 -10.46 -9.48 12.47
CA VAL A 49 -10.64 -10.31 11.28
C VAL A 49 -10.54 -11.80 11.65
N ALA A 50 -9.56 -12.16 12.47
CA ALA A 50 -9.38 -13.52 12.95
C ALA A 50 -10.60 -14.03 13.74
N GLU A 51 -11.09 -13.23 14.68
CA GLU A 51 -12.30 -13.52 15.45
C GLU A 51 -13.52 -13.71 14.54
N TYR A 52 -13.71 -12.79 13.57
CA TYR A 52 -14.85 -12.84 12.66
C TYR A 52 -14.83 -14.09 11.78
N LEU A 53 -13.68 -14.53 11.32
CA LEU A 53 -13.50 -15.68 10.42
C LEU A 53 -13.28 -17.02 11.18
N GLY A 54 -13.20 -16.99 12.50
CA GLY A 54 -12.89 -18.18 13.31
C GLY A 54 -11.48 -18.71 13.08
N MET A 55 -10.51 -17.83 12.82
CA MET A 55 -9.11 -18.15 12.54
C MET A 55 -8.21 -17.84 13.74
N PRO A 56 -7.06 -18.52 13.90
CA PRO A 56 -6.04 -18.06 14.82
C PRO A 56 -5.48 -16.70 14.37
N PRO A 57 -5.27 -15.72 15.28
CA PRO A 57 -4.70 -14.41 14.92
C PRO A 57 -3.39 -14.48 14.15
N ILE A 58 -2.54 -15.46 14.48
CA ILE A 58 -1.26 -15.67 13.79
C ILE A 58 -1.45 -16.02 12.32
N ALA A 59 -2.47 -16.78 11.96
CA ALA A 59 -2.75 -17.12 10.57
C ALA A 59 -3.19 -15.90 9.74
N VAL A 60 -3.86 -14.93 10.37
CA VAL A 60 -4.18 -13.64 9.72
C VAL A 60 -2.92 -12.79 9.59
N HIS A 61 -2.06 -12.77 10.62
CA HIS A 61 -0.78 -12.06 10.59
C HIS A 61 0.17 -12.59 9.52
N GLU A 62 0.21 -13.90 9.29
CA GLU A 62 0.96 -14.51 8.19
C GLU A 62 0.54 -13.94 6.83
N VAL A 63 -0.75 -13.73 6.62
CA VAL A 63 -1.27 -13.13 5.37
C VAL A 63 -0.83 -11.67 5.22
N THR A 64 -0.95 -10.86 6.27
CA THR A 64 -0.59 -9.43 6.21
C THR A 64 0.91 -9.20 6.06
N THR A 65 1.74 -10.10 6.56
CA THR A 65 3.20 -10.02 6.43
C THR A 65 3.70 -10.59 5.10
N PHE A 66 3.01 -11.60 4.56
CA PHE A 66 3.40 -12.20 3.30
C PHE A 66 3.04 -11.34 2.09
N TYR A 67 1.85 -10.75 2.07
CA TYR A 67 1.36 -9.96 0.94
C TYR A 67 1.69 -8.49 1.11
N ASN A 68 2.61 -7.98 0.31
CA ASN A 68 3.15 -6.61 0.36
C ASN A 68 2.14 -5.48 0.06
N MET A 69 0.93 -5.83 -0.39
CA MET A 69 -0.16 -4.86 -0.58
C MET A 69 -0.79 -4.43 0.75
N TYR A 70 -0.60 -5.19 1.84
CA TYR A 70 -1.09 -4.81 3.16
C TYR A 70 -0.08 -3.93 3.87
N ASN A 71 -0.54 -2.77 4.31
CA ASN A 71 0.25 -1.79 5.04
C ASN A 71 0.00 -2.00 6.54
N GLN A 72 1.01 -2.34 7.31
CA GLN A 72 0.88 -2.59 8.77
C GLN A 72 1.00 -1.32 9.63
N ARG A 73 1.21 -0.18 8.99
CA ARG A 73 1.34 1.14 9.63
C ARG A 73 0.75 2.21 8.72
N PRO A 74 0.41 3.39 9.25
CA PRO A 74 0.02 4.52 8.44
C PRO A 74 1.11 4.87 7.43
N LEU A 75 0.72 5.14 6.19
CA LEU A 75 1.58 5.57 5.10
C LEU A 75 1.24 7.00 4.68
N GLY A 76 2.11 7.60 3.91
CA GLY A 76 1.84 8.85 3.22
C GLY A 76 0.72 8.68 2.18
N ARG A 77 0.15 9.81 1.77
CA ARG A 77 -0.91 9.85 0.74
C ARG A 77 -0.50 9.17 -0.56
N PHE A 78 0.78 9.24 -0.92
CA PHE A 78 1.36 8.58 -2.08
C PHE A 78 2.43 7.59 -1.63
N LYS A 79 2.15 6.30 -1.83
CA LYS A 79 3.09 5.23 -1.61
C LYS A 79 3.82 4.91 -2.91
N PHE A 80 5.15 4.99 -2.89
CA PHE A 80 6.03 4.55 -3.97
C PHE A 80 6.58 3.16 -3.65
N ASN A 81 6.19 2.16 -4.41
CA ASN A 81 6.82 0.85 -4.42
C ASN A 81 7.85 0.82 -5.55
N VAL A 82 9.12 0.91 -5.23
CA VAL A 82 10.22 0.93 -6.20
C VAL A 82 10.72 -0.49 -6.40
N CYS A 83 10.63 -1.00 -7.62
CA CYS A 83 11.15 -2.34 -7.93
C CYS A 83 12.69 -2.35 -7.90
N THR A 84 13.25 -3.17 -7.01
CA THR A 84 14.71 -3.38 -6.90
C THR A 84 15.12 -4.82 -7.25
N ASN A 85 14.21 -5.60 -7.85
CA ASN A 85 14.49 -6.95 -8.30
C ASN A 85 15.48 -6.95 -9.48
N LEU A 86 16.14 -8.07 -9.71
CA LEU A 86 17.31 -8.16 -10.59
C LEU A 86 17.19 -7.43 -11.94
N PRO A 87 16.13 -7.59 -12.75
CA PRO A 87 16.03 -6.86 -14.01
C PRO A 87 15.97 -5.33 -13.85
N CYS A 88 15.26 -4.83 -12.82
CA CYS A 88 15.23 -3.40 -12.53
C CYS A 88 16.56 -2.91 -11.96
N GLN A 89 17.22 -3.71 -11.12
CA GLN A 89 18.53 -3.39 -10.58
C GLN A 89 19.58 -3.23 -11.68
N LEU A 90 19.57 -4.10 -12.71
CA LEU A 90 20.45 -3.99 -13.88
C LEU A 90 20.17 -2.75 -14.74
N ARG A 91 19.05 -2.07 -14.50
CA ARG A 91 18.62 -0.85 -15.19
C ARG A 91 18.37 0.30 -14.20
N ASP A 92 19.25 0.42 -13.22
CA ASP A 92 19.28 1.52 -12.24
C ASP A 92 18.09 1.59 -11.27
N GLY A 93 17.37 0.48 -11.02
CA GLY A 93 16.26 0.44 -10.06
C GLY A 93 16.68 0.79 -8.62
N GLN A 94 17.88 0.35 -8.21
CA GLN A 94 18.45 0.73 -6.92
C GLN A 94 18.77 2.22 -6.86
N THR A 95 19.37 2.78 -7.92
CA THR A 95 19.65 4.21 -8.06
C THR A 95 18.36 5.05 -8.00
N ALA A 96 17.29 4.58 -8.61
CA ALA A 96 15.97 5.21 -8.56
C ALA A 96 15.40 5.27 -7.12
N LEU A 97 15.55 4.18 -6.35
CA LEU A 97 15.16 4.14 -4.94
C LEU A 97 15.97 5.15 -4.10
N GLU A 98 17.29 5.13 -4.24
CA GLU A 98 18.20 6.04 -3.51
C GLU A 98 17.93 7.49 -3.87
N HIS A 99 17.69 7.80 -5.15
CA HIS A 99 17.33 9.13 -5.61
C HIS A 99 16.04 9.64 -4.94
N LEU A 100 14.96 8.83 -4.93
CA LEU A 100 13.71 9.19 -4.27
C LEU A 100 13.89 9.41 -2.77
N CYS A 101 14.59 8.52 -2.10
CA CYS A 101 14.88 8.66 -0.66
C CYS A 101 15.63 9.98 -0.37
N HIS A 102 16.64 10.30 -1.17
CA HIS A 102 17.39 11.54 -1.04
C HIS A 102 16.53 12.78 -1.35
N ALA A 103 15.80 12.78 -2.48
CA ALA A 103 14.99 13.91 -2.93
C ALA A 103 13.83 14.22 -1.96
N LEU A 104 13.30 13.20 -1.28
CA LEU A 104 12.22 13.33 -0.31
C LEU A 104 12.70 13.41 1.15
N ALA A 105 14.02 13.33 1.39
CA ALA A 105 14.64 13.32 2.72
C ALA A 105 14.05 12.26 3.66
N VAL A 106 13.87 11.03 3.15
CA VAL A 106 13.37 9.88 3.91
C VAL A 106 14.30 8.68 3.76
N GLU A 107 14.28 7.79 4.73
CA GLU A 107 14.90 6.47 4.61
C GLU A 107 13.98 5.51 3.86
N GLU A 108 14.52 4.38 3.41
CA GLU A 108 13.72 3.28 2.84
C GLU A 108 12.62 2.86 3.83
N GLY A 109 11.40 2.79 3.33
CA GLY A 109 10.21 2.55 4.13
C GLY A 109 9.71 3.77 4.90
N GLY A 110 10.42 4.92 4.87
CA GLY A 110 10.06 6.15 5.56
C GLY A 110 8.93 6.93 4.89
N THR A 111 8.30 7.79 5.69
CA THR A 111 7.26 8.73 5.24
C THR A 111 7.74 10.15 5.46
N THR A 112 7.52 11.05 4.50
CA THR A 112 7.86 12.48 4.63
C THR A 112 7.13 13.13 5.80
N ALA A 113 7.75 14.14 6.41
CA ALA A 113 7.18 14.83 7.58
C ALA A 113 5.82 15.49 7.32
N ASP A 114 5.55 15.84 6.07
CA ASP A 114 4.26 16.38 5.61
C ASP A 114 3.19 15.29 5.38
N GLY A 115 3.53 14.00 5.59
CA GLY A 115 2.61 12.88 5.38
C GLY A 115 2.26 12.63 3.91
N LEU A 116 2.94 13.24 2.95
CA LEU A 116 2.58 13.10 1.54
C LEU A 116 3.12 11.82 0.90
N PHE A 117 4.40 11.49 1.14
CA PHE A 117 5.05 10.40 0.43
C PHE A 117 5.61 9.35 1.37
N THR A 118 5.43 8.09 1.01
CA THR A 118 6.16 6.96 1.58
C THR A 118 6.95 6.28 0.47
N VAL A 119 8.23 6.04 0.69
CA VAL A 119 9.11 5.35 -0.28
C VAL A 119 9.51 4.01 0.29
N GLN A 120 9.25 2.94 -0.45
CA GLN A 120 9.67 1.60 -0.08
C GLN A 120 10.14 0.80 -1.29
N LYS A 121 11.06 -0.12 -1.06
CA LYS A 121 11.44 -1.09 -2.07
C LYS A 121 10.33 -2.12 -2.27
N SER A 122 10.30 -2.71 -3.44
CA SER A 122 9.39 -3.79 -3.79
C SER A 122 10.11 -4.89 -4.54
N GLU A 123 9.59 -6.08 -4.39
CA GLU A 123 9.92 -7.19 -5.27
C GLU A 123 9.40 -6.93 -6.69
N CYS A 124 9.60 -7.92 -7.59
CA CYS A 124 9.27 -7.76 -9.01
C CYS A 124 7.79 -7.37 -9.21
N LEU A 125 7.58 -6.24 -9.89
CA LEU A 125 6.26 -5.71 -10.23
C LEU A 125 5.73 -6.23 -11.58
N GLY A 126 6.44 -7.19 -12.22
CA GLY A 126 5.99 -7.83 -13.45
C GLY A 126 6.21 -7.05 -14.74
N ALA A 127 6.84 -5.86 -14.69
CA ALA A 127 7.07 -4.98 -15.85
C ALA A 127 8.55 -4.84 -16.19
N CYS A 128 9.30 -5.94 -16.23
CA CYS A 128 10.75 -5.93 -16.38
C CYS A 128 11.24 -5.31 -17.71
N ALA A 129 10.44 -5.38 -18.77
CA ALA A 129 10.76 -4.75 -20.06
C ALA A 129 10.82 -3.22 -19.97
N ASP A 130 10.08 -2.64 -19.02
CA ASP A 130 9.90 -1.19 -18.84
C ASP A 130 10.77 -0.63 -17.69
N ALA A 131 11.73 -1.44 -17.22
CA ALA A 131 12.58 -1.06 -16.10
C ALA A 131 13.36 0.25 -16.32
N PRO A 132 13.63 1.04 -15.27
CA PRO A 132 13.14 0.88 -13.90
C PRO A 132 11.67 1.19 -13.75
N VAL A 133 10.96 0.46 -12.87
CA VAL A 133 9.52 0.67 -12.66
C VAL A 133 9.17 0.97 -11.21
N ILE A 134 8.15 1.79 -11.04
CA ILE A 134 7.57 2.16 -9.75
C ILE A 134 6.06 1.97 -9.81
N LEU A 135 5.49 1.46 -8.73
CA LEU A 135 4.04 1.37 -8.56
C LEU A 135 3.57 2.38 -7.51
N VAL A 136 2.73 3.31 -7.94
CA VAL A 136 2.17 4.34 -7.05
C VAL A 136 0.82 3.87 -6.51
N ASN A 137 0.67 3.86 -5.18
CA ASN A 137 -0.55 3.49 -4.46
C ASN A 137 -1.13 2.13 -4.88
N ASP A 138 -0.28 1.15 -5.22
CA ASP A 138 -0.65 -0.19 -5.68
C ASP A 138 -1.58 -0.20 -6.92
N ARG A 139 -1.59 0.88 -7.71
CA ARG A 139 -2.50 1.06 -8.85
C ARG A 139 -1.85 1.57 -10.11
N GLN A 140 -1.03 2.61 -10.02
CA GLN A 140 -0.44 3.26 -11.18
C GLN A 140 0.99 2.79 -11.40
N MET A 141 1.21 2.00 -12.45
CA MET A 141 2.55 1.63 -12.90
C MET A 141 3.19 2.81 -13.65
N CYS A 142 4.40 3.16 -13.24
CA CYS A 142 5.24 4.15 -13.89
C CYS A 142 6.49 3.45 -14.43
N SER A 143 6.72 3.57 -15.74
CA SER A 143 7.76 2.86 -16.49
C SER A 143 8.91 3.77 -16.87
N PHE A 144 10.11 3.20 -17.05
CA PHE A 144 11.31 3.90 -17.49
C PHE A 144 11.67 5.08 -16.57
N MET A 145 11.60 4.86 -15.26
CA MET A 145 11.69 5.90 -14.24
C MET A 145 13.16 6.22 -13.91
N ASP A 146 13.76 7.07 -14.77
CA ASP A 146 15.02 7.75 -14.47
C ASP A 146 14.81 8.89 -13.44
N ASN A 147 15.91 9.49 -12.98
CA ASN A 147 15.87 10.53 -11.95
C ASN A 147 15.02 11.75 -12.36
N GLU A 148 15.09 12.16 -13.64
CA GLU A 148 14.35 13.33 -14.14
C GLU A 148 12.83 13.04 -14.11
N ARG A 149 12.41 11.86 -14.54
CA ARG A 149 11.01 11.43 -14.50
C ARG A 149 10.49 11.26 -13.08
N LEU A 150 11.36 10.81 -12.17
CA LEU A 150 11.03 10.72 -10.73
C LEU A 150 10.76 12.09 -10.14
N ASP A 151 11.63 13.06 -10.42
CA ASP A 151 11.45 14.44 -9.95
C ASP A 151 10.17 15.06 -10.51
N ALA A 152 9.88 14.85 -11.79
CA ALA A 152 8.66 15.31 -12.44
C ALA A 152 7.40 14.65 -11.83
N LEU A 153 7.46 13.35 -11.52
CA LEU A 153 6.37 12.63 -10.87
C LEU A 153 6.10 13.19 -9.46
N VAL A 154 7.13 13.38 -8.66
CA VAL A 154 7.02 13.96 -7.31
C VAL A 154 6.41 15.37 -7.38
N ALA A 155 6.89 16.22 -8.30
CA ALA A 155 6.36 17.58 -8.48
C ALA A 155 4.87 17.56 -8.86
N THR A 156 4.48 16.69 -9.79
CA THR A 156 3.08 16.51 -10.23
C THR A 156 2.18 16.09 -9.07
N LEU A 157 2.60 15.10 -8.27
CA LEU A 157 1.81 14.59 -7.16
C LEU A 157 1.70 15.63 -6.02
N ARG A 158 2.74 16.43 -5.77
CA ARG A 158 2.68 17.56 -4.83
C ARG A 158 1.67 18.63 -5.27
N ALA A 159 1.67 18.98 -6.54
CA ALA A 159 0.70 19.93 -7.11
C ALA A 159 -0.74 19.41 -6.94
N HIS A 160 -0.99 18.16 -7.30
CA HIS A 160 -2.28 17.49 -7.08
C HIS A 160 -2.74 17.49 -5.62
N ALA A 161 -1.82 17.26 -4.68
CA ALA A 161 -2.14 17.30 -3.26
C ALA A 161 -2.58 18.69 -2.82
N SER A 162 -1.89 19.73 -3.29
CA SER A 162 -2.19 21.13 -2.98
C SER A 162 -3.54 21.59 -3.54
N ASP A 163 -3.87 21.19 -4.75
CA ASP A 163 -5.14 21.55 -5.41
C ASP A 163 -6.33 20.87 -4.73
N ASN A 164 -6.21 19.60 -4.36
CA ASN A 164 -7.26 18.90 -3.62
C ASN A 164 -7.46 19.46 -2.21
N ALA A 165 -6.39 19.90 -1.54
CA ALA A 165 -6.50 20.56 -0.24
C ALA A 165 -7.21 21.93 -0.32
N ARG A 166 -7.06 22.63 -1.44
CA ARG A 166 -7.79 23.90 -1.73
C ARG A 166 -9.25 23.64 -2.10
N ALA A 167 -9.54 22.57 -2.83
CA ALA A 167 -10.89 22.23 -3.29
C ALA A 167 -11.75 21.61 -2.15
N ASN A 168 -11.15 20.98 -1.15
CA ASN A 168 -11.86 20.37 -0.03
C ASN A 168 -11.08 20.53 1.29
N PRO A 169 -11.17 21.70 1.95
CA PRO A 169 -10.42 22.01 3.17
C PRO A 169 -10.80 21.12 4.38
N GLU A 170 -11.92 20.40 4.30
CA GLU A 170 -12.38 19.48 5.36
C GLU A 170 -11.92 18.02 5.15
N ALA A 171 -11.36 17.67 4.00
CA ALA A 171 -10.73 16.37 3.77
C ALA A 171 -9.40 16.32 4.53
N LYS A 172 -9.45 16.24 5.83
CA LYS A 172 -8.28 15.88 6.65
C LYS A 172 -7.89 14.43 6.32
N LEU A 173 -6.60 14.26 6.08
CA LEU A 173 -5.82 13.04 5.98
C LEU A 173 -6.40 11.85 6.71
#